data_68e3a5762dc3ce2a9274fcad7ee19ff5
#
_entry.id   68e3a5762dc3ce2a9274fcad7ee19ff5
#
_cell.length_a   1.000
_cell.length_b   1.000
_cell.length_c   1.000
_cell.angle_alpha   90.00
_cell.angle_beta   90.00
_cell.angle_gamma   90.00
#
_symmetry.space_group_name_H-M   'P 1'
#
loop_
_entity.id
_entity.type
_entity.pdbx_description
1 polymer ?
#
loop_
_entity_poly.entity_id
_entity_poly.type
_entity_poly.pdbx_seq_one_letter_code
_entity_poly.pdbx_strand_id
1 'polypeptide(L)'
;MAKTIRSSKITYEDNSGLNSIESHLVYMNDGVRVCTQACACCWDKPIPSTYEEQVDYLAKRSSTGHTSIFEHSNFVVLLKLSEVVSMREVQYALMVLADSRYLNTRVSFFRPEGKLARAYILIGGSYRGYDELFRTAKYPDNPVMKAIAKVMYQYLDARLFSYLCENNILNAESFQGVEPDPVSRFVSAFNPDGLYEDDKIKIVSADSPKQIYKNVCDLIGGEAFTPSDCDPMGTITILFKNMSRTGTHQLVRHRNAITQESQRYVDYSNAAFIDPVKFKPDKYEVDKKYTVHFGGQEFQFTSEELGEEICKIYQDMLGQGLMKEDARAFLPGNVACRKIYMTFTYSNYMKFLELRCHPAAQAEIRSFAIDCRDATTDIFVQLADEFEARENAVDEILVDKEVLLKEVIKNDPELQEEPAKE
;
A
#
# COMPACT_ATOMS: atom_id res chain seq x y z
N MET A 1 -4.53 0.91 -26.14
CA MET A 1 -3.21 0.78 -26.81
C MET A 1 -2.16 1.29 -25.85
N ALA A 2 -1.39 0.42 -25.25
CA ALA A 2 -0.30 0.78 -24.37
C ALA A 2 0.76 1.55 -25.16
N LYS A 3 0.97 2.82 -24.81
CA LYS A 3 2.09 3.59 -25.38
C LYS A 3 3.38 3.08 -24.75
N THR A 4 4.27 2.57 -25.59
CA THR A 4 5.62 2.16 -25.22
C THR A 4 6.32 3.32 -24.50
N ILE A 5 6.72 3.11 -23.27
CA ILE A 5 7.53 4.06 -22.49
C ILE A 5 8.87 4.18 -23.22
N ARG A 6 9.15 5.34 -23.82
CA ARG A 6 10.50 5.63 -24.31
C ARG A 6 11.36 5.93 -23.08
N SER A 7 12.20 4.98 -22.68
CA SER A 7 13.17 5.20 -21.62
C SER A 7 14.14 6.30 -22.07
N SER A 8 14.19 7.41 -21.34
CA SER A 8 15.26 8.37 -21.49
C SER A 8 16.49 7.81 -20.76
N LYS A 9 17.55 7.53 -21.51
CA LYS A 9 18.81 7.09 -20.93
C LYS A 9 19.46 8.30 -20.27
N ILE A 10 19.53 8.32 -18.95
CA ILE A 10 20.29 9.31 -18.21
C ILE A 10 21.65 8.69 -17.91
N THR A 11 22.68 9.20 -18.54
CA THR A 11 24.06 8.77 -18.32
C THR A 11 24.74 9.80 -17.44
N TYR A 12 25.20 9.38 -16.27
CA TYR A 12 26.00 10.22 -15.39
C TYR A 12 27.48 10.04 -15.77
N GLU A 13 28.09 11.07 -16.33
CA GLU A 13 29.53 11.16 -16.51
C GLU A 13 30.11 12.02 -15.40
N ASP A 14 30.84 11.43 -14.49
CA ASP A 14 31.62 12.15 -13.49
C ASP A 14 32.98 12.50 -14.09
N ASN A 15 33.40 13.75 -13.91
CA ASN A 15 34.73 14.26 -14.30
C ASN A 15 35.91 13.58 -13.55
N SER A 16 35.61 12.69 -12.60
CA SER A 16 36.61 11.90 -11.86
C SER A 16 37.04 10.62 -12.57
N GLY A 17 36.54 10.32 -13.76
CA GLY A 17 36.81 9.08 -14.49
C GLY A 17 36.13 7.83 -13.89
N LEU A 18 35.24 8.00 -12.92
CA LEU A 18 34.38 6.97 -12.38
C LEU A 18 33.18 6.77 -13.32
N ASN A 19 33.02 5.55 -13.75
CA ASN A 19 32.14 5.15 -14.83
C ASN A 19 30.65 5.38 -14.57
N SER A 20 29.94 5.58 -15.64
CA SER A 20 28.53 5.93 -15.70
C SER A 20 27.61 4.90 -15.07
N ILE A 21 26.82 5.29 -14.06
CA ILE A 21 25.62 4.55 -13.64
C ILE A 21 24.48 4.98 -14.56
N GLU A 22 23.95 4.02 -15.32
CA GLU A 22 22.74 4.26 -16.09
C GLU A 22 21.53 4.06 -15.15
N SER A 23 20.66 5.04 -15.06
CA SER A 23 19.43 4.97 -14.30
C SER A 23 18.21 5.10 -15.21
N HIS A 24 17.20 4.27 -14.98
CA HIS A 24 15.99 4.22 -15.78
C HIS A 24 14.76 4.19 -14.92
N LEU A 25 13.73 4.95 -15.28
CA LEU A 25 12.39 4.73 -14.76
C LEU A 25 11.83 3.45 -15.39
N VAL A 26 11.44 2.50 -14.55
CA VAL A 26 10.79 1.25 -14.98
C VAL A 26 9.28 1.42 -15.01
N TYR A 27 8.75 2.01 -13.94
CA TYR A 27 7.34 2.18 -13.72
C TYR A 27 7.07 3.29 -12.69
N MET A 28 5.95 3.98 -12.83
CA MET A 28 5.40 4.79 -11.76
C MET A 28 3.89 4.90 -11.93
N ASN A 29 3.15 4.92 -10.83
CA ASN A 29 1.72 5.20 -10.86
C ASN A 29 1.46 6.72 -10.89
N ASP A 30 0.19 7.12 -11.07
CA ASP A 30 -0.21 8.52 -10.85
C ASP A 30 -0.21 8.85 -9.35
N GLY A 31 1.00 8.89 -8.79
CA GLY A 31 1.23 9.09 -7.35
C GLY A 31 0.66 10.41 -6.84
N VAL A 32 0.69 11.47 -7.64
CA VAL A 32 0.11 12.76 -7.26
C VAL A 32 -1.36 12.61 -6.96
N ARG A 33 -2.09 11.98 -7.84
CA ARG A 33 -3.53 11.81 -7.70
C ARG A 33 -3.91 10.82 -6.60
N VAL A 34 -3.27 9.67 -6.54
CA VAL A 34 -3.54 8.66 -5.51
C VAL A 34 -3.25 9.22 -4.11
N CYS A 35 -2.12 9.91 -3.94
CA CYS A 35 -1.79 10.58 -2.68
C CYS A 35 -2.75 11.71 -2.34
N THR A 36 -3.23 12.48 -3.34
CA THR A 36 -4.21 13.55 -3.11
C THR A 36 -5.55 12.98 -2.66
N GLN A 37 -6.02 11.90 -3.27
CA GLN A 37 -7.26 11.23 -2.87
C GLN A 37 -7.16 10.67 -1.45
N ALA A 38 -6.07 10.00 -1.12
CA ALA A 38 -5.82 9.50 0.23
C ALA A 38 -5.75 10.65 1.26
N CYS A 39 -5.07 11.73 0.92
CA CYS A 39 -4.99 12.92 1.76
C CYS A 39 -6.36 13.56 2.00
N ALA A 40 -7.14 13.78 0.95
CA ALA A 40 -8.49 14.36 1.03
C ALA A 40 -9.43 13.50 1.90
N CYS A 41 -9.28 12.18 1.84
CA CYS A 41 -10.01 11.22 2.68
C CYS A 41 -9.82 11.51 4.19
N CYS A 42 -8.59 11.77 4.63
CA CYS A 42 -8.27 11.97 6.05
C CYS A 42 -9.08 13.13 6.68
N TRP A 43 -9.32 14.19 5.91
CA TRP A 43 -10.04 15.39 6.38
C TRP A 43 -11.45 15.56 5.82
N ASP A 44 -11.93 14.57 5.05
CA ASP A 44 -13.20 14.63 4.32
C ASP A 44 -13.33 15.94 3.50
N LYS A 45 -12.30 16.22 2.71
CA LYS A 45 -12.23 17.41 1.86
C LYS A 45 -12.45 17.06 0.39
N PRO A 46 -12.96 17.99 -0.42
CA PRO A 46 -13.00 17.82 -1.86
C PRO A 46 -11.62 17.57 -2.43
N ILE A 47 -11.55 16.70 -3.44
CA ILE A 47 -10.31 16.43 -4.18
C ILE A 47 -10.12 17.59 -5.17
N PRO A 48 -8.96 18.26 -5.20
CA PRO A 48 -8.66 19.28 -6.21
C PRO A 48 -8.78 18.70 -7.62
N SER A 49 -9.33 19.49 -8.53
CA SER A 49 -9.76 19.01 -9.85
C SER A 49 -8.65 18.93 -10.88
N THR A 50 -7.65 19.82 -10.78
CA THR A 50 -6.53 19.89 -11.70
C THR A 50 -5.26 19.27 -11.12
N TYR A 51 -4.37 18.80 -11.98
CA TYR A 51 -3.06 18.29 -11.57
C TYR A 51 -2.26 19.34 -10.77
N GLU A 52 -2.26 20.58 -11.23
CA GLU A 52 -1.57 21.69 -10.58
C GLU A 52 -2.07 21.93 -9.15
N GLU A 53 -3.38 21.97 -8.96
CA GLU A 53 -3.99 22.11 -7.64
C GLU A 53 -3.67 20.92 -6.73
N GLN A 54 -3.59 19.71 -7.29
CA GLN A 54 -3.24 18.49 -6.55
C GLN A 54 -1.79 18.53 -6.07
N VAL A 55 -0.86 18.96 -6.92
CA VAL A 55 0.55 19.13 -6.55
C VAL A 55 0.71 20.19 -5.46
N ASP A 56 0.07 21.34 -5.60
CA ASP A 56 0.10 22.40 -4.58
C ASP A 56 -0.49 21.95 -3.24
N TYR A 57 -1.58 21.17 -3.30
CA TYR A 57 -2.21 20.58 -2.13
C TYR A 57 -1.25 19.63 -1.40
N LEU A 58 -0.56 18.74 -2.12
CA LEU A 58 0.40 17.80 -1.56
C LEU A 58 1.66 18.52 -1.03
N ALA A 59 2.21 19.48 -1.77
CA ALA A 59 3.36 20.26 -1.35
C ALA A 59 3.10 20.98 -0.02
N LYS A 60 1.92 21.60 0.13
CA LYS A 60 1.49 22.23 1.38
C LYS A 60 1.39 21.23 2.54
N ARG A 61 0.96 19.98 2.30
CA ARG A 61 0.87 18.95 3.33
C ARG A 61 2.24 18.41 3.72
N SER A 62 3.12 18.25 2.75
CA SER A 62 4.51 17.87 2.96
C SER A 62 5.23 18.86 3.88
N SER A 63 5.09 20.17 3.62
CA SER A 63 5.71 21.21 4.44
C SER A 63 5.23 21.23 5.91
N THR A 64 4.07 20.65 6.20
CA THR A 64 3.53 20.51 7.57
C THR A 64 3.85 19.17 8.22
N GLY A 65 4.69 18.33 7.61
CA GLY A 65 5.14 17.05 8.15
C GLY A 65 4.18 15.88 7.91
N HIS A 66 3.11 16.05 7.14
CA HIS A 66 2.18 14.98 6.78
C HIS A 66 2.70 14.13 5.62
N THR A 67 3.81 13.43 5.82
CA THR A 67 4.50 12.67 4.77
C THR A 67 3.93 11.26 4.55
N SER A 68 3.11 10.73 5.48
CA SER A 68 2.52 9.40 5.34
C SER A 68 1.61 9.24 4.12
N ILE A 69 1.01 10.33 3.63
CA ILE A 69 0.20 10.32 2.42
C ILE A 69 0.99 9.91 1.17
N PHE A 70 2.30 10.18 1.14
CA PHE A 70 3.18 9.81 0.02
C PHE A 70 3.51 8.31 -0.03
N GLU A 71 3.10 7.53 0.96
CA GLU A 71 3.20 6.07 0.94
C GLU A 71 2.28 5.41 -0.10
N HIS A 72 1.24 6.13 -0.58
CA HIS A 72 0.31 5.63 -1.59
C HIS A 72 0.83 5.72 -3.03
N SER A 73 1.96 6.36 -3.26
CA SER A 73 2.63 6.39 -4.56
C SER A 73 3.45 5.12 -4.81
N ASN A 74 3.74 4.86 -6.09
CA ASN A 74 4.67 3.80 -6.50
C ASN A 74 5.64 4.33 -7.56
N PHE A 75 6.94 4.10 -7.35
CA PHE A 75 8.00 4.56 -8.21
C PHE A 75 9.08 3.47 -8.29
N VAL A 76 9.33 2.95 -9.48
CA VAL A 76 10.26 1.83 -9.70
C VAL A 76 11.39 2.26 -10.61
N VAL A 77 12.61 2.12 -10.12
CA VAL A 77 13.86 2.53 -10.79
C VAL A 77 14.74 1.32 -11.00
N LEU A 78 15.35 1.23 -12.19
CA LEU A 78 16.42 0.29 -12.51
C LEU A 78 17.74 1.04 -12.62
N LEU A 79 18.73 0.62 -11.86
CA LEU A 79 20.12 1.06 -12.01
C LEU A 79 20.91 -0.03 -12.73
N LYS A 80 21.65 0.36 -13.77
CA LYS A 80 22.65 -0.46 -14.44
C LYS A 80 24.02 0.04 -14.04
N LEU A 81 24.73 -0.74 -13.27
CA LEU A 81 26.07 -0.38 -12.80
C LEU A 81 27.09 -0.67 -13.87
N SER A 82 28.05 0.22 -14.05
CA SER A 82 29.21 -0.05 -14.91
C SER A 82 30.18 -0.98 -14.20
N GLU A 83 31.06 -1.64 -14.96
CA GLU A 83 32.08 -2.58 -14.42
C GLU A 83 33.09 -1.93 -13.47
N VAL A 84 33.14 -0.61 -13.45
CA VAL A 84 34.15 0.20 -12.73
C VAL A 84 33.58 0.90 -11.50
N VAL A 85 32.27 0.72 -11.20
CA VAL A 85 31.74 1.16 -9.90
C VAL A 85 32.37 0.33 -8.81
N SER A 86 32.95 0.97 -7.80
CA SER A 86 33.59 0.22 -6.71
C SER A 86 32.53 -0.60 -5.96
N MET A 87 32.83 -1.86 -5.68
CA MET A 87 31.94 -2.72 -4.89
C MET A 87 31.58 -2.11 -3.52
N ARG A 88 32.44 -1.26 -2.99
CA ARG A 88 32.19 -0.52 -1.73
C ARG A 88 31.03 0.46 -1.88
N GLU A 89 30.93 1.18 -2.99
CA GLU A 89 29.82 2.11 -3.25
C GLU A 89 28.51 1.37 -3.46
N VAL A 90 28.55 0.23 -4.17
CA VAL A 90 27.39 -0.65 -4.34
C VAL A 90 26.92 -1.19 -2.97
N GLN A 91 27.82 -1.73 -2.18
CA GLN A 91 27.52 -2.24 -0.83
C GLN A 91 26.95 -1.16 0.07
N TYR A 92 27.52 0.05 0.03
CA TYR A 92 27.00 1.17 0.79
C TYR A 92 25.56 1.54 0.36
N ALA A 93 25.31 1.65 -0.93
CA ALA A 93 23.96 1.95 -1.43
C ALA A 93 22.95 0.87 -1.04
N LEU A 94 23.34 -0.40 -1.13
CA LEU A 94 22.49 -1.51 -0.72
C LEU A 94 22.21 -1.52 0.79
N MET A 95 23.18 -1.15 1.62
CA MET A 95 22.96 -1.00 3.06
C MET A 95 21.91 0.07 3.35
N VAL A 96 22.05 1.24 2.71
CA VAL A 96 21.08 2.35 2.89
C VAL A 96 19.69 1.95 2.39
N LEU A 97 19.61 1.30 1.22
CA LEU A 97 18.34 0.84 0.65
C LEU A 97 17.68 -0.23 1.50
N ALA A 98 18.45 -1.12 2.11
CA ALA A 98 17.93 -2.20 2.95
C ALA A 98 17.32 -1.71 4.26
N ASP A 99 17.79 -0.58 4.79
CA ASP A 99 17.24 0.04 6.00
C ASP A 99 15.92 0.79 5.76
N SER A 100 15.57 1.06 4.50
CA SER A 100 14.32 1.75 4.17
C SER A 100 13.11 0.85 4.37
N ARG A 101 12.14 1.33 5.15
CA ARG A 101 10.86 0.62 5.41
C ARG A 101 9.92 0.63 4.21
N TYR A 102 10.13 1.54 3.26
CA TYR A 102 9.20 1.86 2.19
C TYR A 102 9.78 1.56 0.80
N LEU A 103 10.99 1.01 0.76
CA LEU A 103 11.66 0.60 -0.48
C LEU A 103 11.90 -0.90 -0.49
N ASN A 104 11.65 -1.50 -1.64
CA ASN A 104 12.02 -2.88 -1.96
C ASN A 104 13.18 -2.85 -2.92
N THR A 105 14.21 -3.62 -2.65
CA THR A 105 15.43 -3.66 -3.47
C THR A 105 15.73 -5.09 -3.89
N ARG A 106 16.07 -5.27 -5.16
CA ARG A 106 16.56 -6.52 -5.72
C ARG A 106 17.85 -6.26 -6.46
N VAL A 107 18.79 -7.17 -6.35
CA VAL A 107 20.09 -7.09 -7.03
C VAL A 107 20.27 -8.33 -7.90
N SER A 108 20.71 -8.13 -9.11
CA SER A 108 21.05 -9.21 -10.02
C SER A 108 22.37 -8.92 -10.72
N PHE A 109 23.12 -9.98 -10.98
CA PHE A 109 24.30 -9.95 -11.85
C PHE A 109 23.97 -10.71 -13.12
N PHE A 110 23.95 -10.01 -14.24
CA PHE A 110 23.55 -10.58 -15.50
C PHE A 110 24.55 -10.23 -16.59
N ARG A 111 24.80 -11.17 -17.49
CA ARG A 111 25.65 -11.00 -18.64
C ARG A 111 24.84 -11.12 -19.92
N PRO A 112 24.45 -9.98 -20.55
CA PRO A 112 23.81 -10.03 -21.85
C PRO A 112 24.72 -10.68 -22.88
N GLU A 113 24.15 -11.34 -23.87
CA GLU A 113 24.92 -12.00 -24.93
C GLU A 113 25.87 -11.03 -25.61
N GLY A 114 27.14 -11.41 -25.76
CA GLY A 114 28.19 -10.59 -26.39
C GLY A 114 28.66 -9.37 -25.58
N LYS A 115 28.21 -9.22 -24.28
CA LYS A 115 28.60 -8.11 -23.41
C LYS A 115 29.27 -8.63 -22.14
N LEU A 116 29.86 -7.71 -21.40
CA LEU A 116 30.42 -8.01 -20.08
C LEU A 116 29.29 -8.10 -19.03
N ALA A 117 29.53 -8.88 -17.97
CA ALA A 117 28.59 -8.97 -16.86
C ALA A 117 28.46 -7.63 -16.13
N ARG A 118 27.23 -7.25 -15.78
CA ARG A 118 26.93 -6.03 -15.02
C ARG A 118 26.07 -6.35 -13.80
N ALA A 119 26.16 -5.50 -12.79
CA ALA A 119 25.21 -5.51 -11.70
C ALA A 119 24.03 -4.61 -12.05
N TYR A 120 22.85 -5.08 -11.67
CA TYR A 120 21.59 -4.36 -11.82
C TYR A 120 20.94 -4.25 -10.46
N ILE A 121 20.42 -3.07 -10.11
CA ILE A 121 19.66 -2.86 -8.88
C ILE A 121 18.27 -2.38 -9.28
N LEU A 122 17.26 -3.17 -8.94
CA LEU A 122 15.86 -2.81 -9.08
C LEU A 122 15.35 -2.29 -7.74
N ILE A 123 14.79 -1.09 -7.74
CA ILE A 123 14.32 -0.39 -6.54
C ILE A 123 12.89 0.04 -6.78
N GLY A 124 11.98 -0.38 -5.91
CA GLY A 124 10.57 0.03 -5.97
C GLY A 124 10.06 0.46 -4.62
N GLY A 125 9.23 1.48 -4.62
CA GLY A 125 8.56 1.98 -3.43
C GLY A 125 7.90 3.33 -3.60
N SER A 126 7.46 3.89 -2.49
CA SER A 126 6.74 5.15 -2.47
C SER A 126 7.66 6.37 -2.48
N TYR A 127 7.10 7.55 -2.80
CA TYR A 127 7.81 8.84 -2.68
C TYR A 127 8.36 9.05 -1.27
N ARG A 128 7.63 8.60 -0.25
CA ARG A 128 8.11 8.64 1.13
C ARG A 128 9.36 7.80 1.33
N GLY A 129 9.43 6.64 0.70
CA GLY A 129 10.60 5.77 0.80
C GLY A 129 11.86 6.42 0.24
N TYR A 130 11.73 7.08 -0.88
CA TYR A 130 12.83 7.85 -1.47
C TYR A 130 13.16 9.11 -0.67
N ASP A 131 12.16 9.83 -0.14
CA ASP A 131 12.38 10.97 0.76
C ASP A 131 13.20 10.55 1.99
N GLU A 132 12.79 9.48 2.67
CA GLU A 132 13.55 8.96 3.82
C GLU A 132 14.96 8.52 3.44
N LEU A 133 15.11 7.85 2.30
CA LEU A 133 16.43 7.45 1.79
C LEU A 133 17.39 8.65 1.69
N PHE A 134 16.93 9.76 1.11
CA PHE A 134 17.75 10.95 0.95
C PHE A 134 18.01 11.67 2.27
N ARG A 135 17.05 11.73 3.18
CA ARG A 135 17.22 12.36 4.50
C ARG A 135 18.17 11.60 5.41
N THR A 136 18.24 10.28 5.29
CA THR A 136 19.08 9.44 6.13
C THR A 136 20.44 9.14 5.54
N ALA A 137 20.67 9.50 4.28
CA ALA A 137 21.92 9.25 3.59
C ALA A 137 23.10 9.93 4.26
N LYS A 138 24.03 9.14 4.80
CA LYS A 138 25.27 9.64 5.40
C LYS A 138 26.28 10.15 4.37
N TYR A 139 26.13 9.74 3.12
CA TYR A 139 27.05 10.07 2.02
C TYR A 139 26.24 10.48 0.80
N PRO A 140 25.79 11.75 0.75
CA PRO A 140 24.95 12.24 -0.35
C PRO A 140 25.67 12.21 -1.71
N ASP A 141 27.00 12.22 -1.70
CA ASP A 141 27.83 12.18 -2.92
C ASP A 141 28.02 10.79 -3.51
N ASN A 142 27.39 9.75 -2.93
CA ASN A 142 27.41 8.42 -3.52
C ASN A 142 26.78 8.42 -4.93
N PRO A 143 27.51 7.91 -5.97
CA PRO A 143 27.02 7.96 -7.36
C PRO A 143 25.67 7.25 -7.55
N VAL A 144 25.39 6.20 -6.78
CA VAL A 144 24.11 5.47 -6.82
C VAL A 144 22.95 6.36 -6.33
N MET A 145 23.17 7.10 -5.25
CA MET A 145 22.19 8.04 -4.71
C MET A 145 21.92 9.19 -5.70
N LYS A 146 22.97 9.72 -6.30
CA LYS A 146 22.84 10.75 -7.36
C LYS A 146 22.08 10.23 -8.58
N ALA A 147 22.30 9.00 -8.98
CA ALA A 147 21.60 8.37 -10.12
C ALA A 147 20.09 8.21 -9.83
N ILE A 148 19.71 7.77 -8.62
CA ILE A 148 18.30 7.68 -8.19
C ILE A 148 17.66 9.08 -8.19
N ALA A 149 18.32 10.05 -7.60
CA ALA A 149 17.81 11.41 -7.50
C ALA A 149 17.60 12.07 -8.88
N LYS A 150 18.47 11.81 -9.85
CA LYS A 150 18.29 12.29 -11.22
C LYS A 150 17.01 11.76 -11.85
N VAL A 151 16.72 10.47 -11.71
CA VAL A 151 15.50 9.88 -12.24
C VAL A 151 14.28 10.51 -11.57
N MET A 152 14.33 10.70 -10.26
CA MET A 152 13.25 11.35 -9.54
C MET A 152 13.04 12.80 -10.00
N TYR A 153 14.11 13.57 -10.10
CA TYR A 153 14.03 14.96 -10.58
C TYR A 153 13.45 15.06 -11.98
N GLN A 154 13.77 14.12 -12.87
CA GLN A 154 13.25 14.13 -14.23
C GLN A 154 11.75 13.88 -14.28
N TYR A 155 11.21 13.06 -13.39
CA TYR A 155 9.87 12.53 -13.51
C TYR A 155 8.89 12.99 -12.43
N LEU A 156 9.35 13.53 -11.32
CA LEU A 156 8.49 14.13 -10.32
C LEU A 156 8.35 15.62 -10.54
N ASP A 157 7.19 16.16 -10.17
CA ASP A 157 6.98 17.61 -10.19
C ASP A 157 8.00 18.33 -9.30
N ALA A 158 8.60 19.39 -9.81
CA ALA A 158 9.65 20.13 -9.12
C ALA A 158 9.21 20.64 -7.73
N ARG A 159 7.94 20.94 -7.52
CA ARG A 159 7.39 21.39 -6.24
C ARG A 159 7.39 20.30 -5.18
N LEU A 160 7.16 19.05 -5.57
CA LEU A 160 7.27 17.90 -4.68
C LEU A 160 8.73 17.53 -4.46
N PHE A 161 9.54 17.67 -5.51
CA PHE A 161 10.96 17.33 -5.48
C PHE A 161 11.80 18.38 -4.72
N SER A 162 11.44 19.66 -4.73
CA SER A 162 12.14 20.70 -3.97
C SER A 162 12.16 20.40 -2.48
N TYR A 163 11.09 19.80 -1.96
CA TYR A 163 11.03 19.35 -0.58
C TYR A 163 12.07 18.27 -0.26
N LEU A 164 12.34 17.36 -1.21
CA LEU A 164 13.39 16.34 -1.10
C LEU A 164 14.80 16.96 -1.18
N CYS A 165 14.93 18.07 -1.90
CA CYS A 165 16.20 18.79 -2.11
C CYS A 165 16.54 19.82 -1.04
N GLU A 166 15.55 20.38 -0.32
CA GLU A 166 15.73 21.42 0.69
C GLU A 166 16.70 21.05 1.84
N ASN A 167 16.99 19.77 1.99
CA ASN A 167 17.89 19.24 3.01
C ASN A 167 19.37 19.12 2.56
N ASN A 168 19.82 19.86 1.55
CA ASN A 168 21.21 19.90 1.05
C ASN A 168 21.77 18.58 0.49
N ILE A 169 20.94 17.59 0.23
CA ILE A 169 21.40 16.30 -0.30
C ILE A 169 21.78 16.43 -1.77
N LEU A 170 21.10 17.33 -2.50
CA LEU A 170 21.32 17.58 -3.92
C LEU A 170 21.10 19.06 -4.20
N ASN A 171 22.12 19.75 -4.65
CA ASN A 171 21.96 21.12 -5.14
C ASN A 171 21.45 21.13 -6.59
N ALA A 172 20.79 22.19 -6.99
CA ALA A 172 20.28 22.36 -8.35
C ALA A 172 21.35 22.18 -9.44
N GLU A 173 22.61 22.43 -9.11
CA GLU A 173 23.75 22.24 -10.01
C GLU A 173 23.98 20.77 -10.37
N SER A 174 23.58 19.83 -9.50
CA SER A 174 23.67 18.39 -9.73
C SER A 174 22.74 17.89 -10.84
N PHE A 175 21.77 18.71 -11.26
CA PHE A 175 20.76 18.37 -12.27
C PHE A 175 20.87 19.16 -13.55
N GLN A 176 21.99 19.90 -13.76
CA GLN A 176 22.21 20.62 -15.01
C GLN A 176 22.12 19.68 -16.20
N GLY A 177 21.32 20.05 -17.20
CA GLY A 177 21.10 19.25 -18.42
C GLY A 177 20.06 18.13 -18.28
N VAL A 178 19.35 18.05 -17.15
CA VAL A 178 18.17 17.19 -17.00
C VAL A 178 16.93 18.04 -17.23
N GLU A 179 16.23 17.79 -18.32
CA GLU A 179 14.94 18.43 -18.62
C GLU A 179 13.85 17.73 -17.81
N PRO A 180 13.16 18.42 -16.90
CA PRO A 180 12.00 17.88 -16.20
C PRO A 180 10.87 17.59 -17.17
N ASP A 181 10.28 16.40 -17.07
CA ASP A 181 9.11 16.02 -17.85
C ASP A 181 8.12 15.24 -16.99
N PRO A 182 7.49 15.89 -16.01
CA PRO A 182 6.65 15.21 -15.03
C PRO A 182 5.28 14.77 -15.58
N VAL A 183 4.81 15.31 -16.68
CA VAL A 183 3.39 15.17 -17.08
C VAL A 183 3.17 14.32 -18.32
N SER A 184 4.09 14.32 -19.29
CA SER A 184 3.80 13.74 -20.62
C SER A 184 3.83 12.23 -20.69
N ARG A 185 4.29 11.52 -19.65
CA ARG A 185 4.77 10.13 -19.77
C ARG A 185 4.03 9.11 -18.94
N PHE A 186 3.16 9.52 -18.04
CA PHE A 186 2.69 8.70 -16.96
C PHE A 186 1.28 8.25 -17.00
N VAL A 187 0.65 8.36 -18.01
CA VAL A 187 -0.64 7.71 -18.04
C VAL A 187 -0.45 6.24 -18.42
N SER A 188 0.13 5.45 -17.52
CA SER A 188 -0.39 4.11 -17.34
C SER A 188 -1.88 4.33 -17.12
N ALA A 189 -2.74 3.64 -17.82
CA ALA A 189 -4.18 3.88 -17.90
C ALA A 189 -4.82 4.23 -16.54
N PHE A 190 -4.60 5.46 -16.07
CA PHE A 190 -5.32 5.98 -14.92
C PHE A 190 -6.75 6.20 -15.40
N ASN A 191 -7.64 5.36 -14.94
CA ASN A 191 -9.07 5.59 -15.06
C ASN A 191 -9.49 6.50 -13.90
N PRO A 192 -9.99 7.75 -14.16
CA PRO A 192 -10.48 8.63 -13.12
C PRO A 192 -11.58 8.00 -12.28
N ASP A 193 -12.35 7.11 -12.86
CA ASP A 193 -13.45 6.43 -12.20
C ASP A 193 -12.99 5.20 -11.39
N GLY A 194 -11.68 4.88 -11.40
CA GLY A 194 -11.13 3.66 -10.82
C GLY A 194 -11.25 2.47 -11.78
N LEU A 195 -10.70 1.33 -11.37
CA LEU A 195 -10.73 0.08 -12.15
C LEU A 195 -11.97 -0.75 -11.85
N TYR A 196 -12.52 -0.59 -10.66
CA TYR A 196 -13.72 -1.27 -10.16
C TYR A 196 -14.32 -0.46 -9.00
N GLU A 197 -15.64 -0.45 -8.86
CA GLU A 197 -16.32 0.17 -7.72
C GLU A 197 -17.66 -0.53 -7.45
N ASP A 198 -17.90 -0.84 -6.17
CA ASP A 198 -19.19 -1.26 -5.64
C ASP A 198 -19.55 -0.45 -4.37
N ASP A 199 -20.47 -0.94 -3.55
CA ASP A 199 -20.91 -0.31 -2.31
C ASP A 199 -19.86 -0.38 -1.19
N LYS A 200 -18.96 -1.38 -1.21
CA LYS A 200 -17.95 -1.63 -0.17
C LYS A 200 -16.55 -1.23 -0.55
N ILE A 201 -16.14 -1.44 -1.81
CA ILE A 201 -14.78 -1.20 -2.26
C ILE A 201 -14.71 -0.40 -3.56
N LYS A 202 -13.57 0.26 -3.76
CA LYS A 202 -13.17 0.83 -5.05
C LYS A 202 -11.70 0.51 -5.28
N ILE A 203 -11.40 -0.14 -6.41
CA ILE A 203 -10.02 -0.32 -6.86
C ILE A 203 -9.58 0.98 -7.54
N VAL A 204 -8.74 1.75 -6.87
CA VAL A 204 -8.31 3.08 -7.33
C VAL A 204 -7.20 2.99 -8.36
N SER A 205 -6.22 2.12 -8.11
CA SER A 205 -5.11 1.82 -9.02
C SER A 205 -4.58 0.41 -8.79
N ALA A 206 -4.01 -0.16 -9.83
CA ALA A 206 -3.34 -1.46 -9.77
C ALA A 206 -2.14 -1.47 -10.73
N ASP A 207 -0.97 -1.77 -10.19
CA ASP A 207 0.30 -1.77 -10.88
C ASP A 207 0.77 -3.22 -11.02
N SER A 208 0.73 -3.75 -12.23
CA SER A 208 1.02 -5.17 -12.48
C SER A 208 2.50 -5.51 -12.34
N PRO A 209 2.89 -6.45 -11.44
CA PRO A 209 4.26 -6.95 -11.37
C PRO A 209 4.74 -7.53 -12.70
N LYS A 210 3.86 -8.17 -13.47
CA LYS A 210 4.16 -8.73 -14.78
C LYS A 210 4.52 -7.64 -15.80
N GLN A 211 3.83 -6.49 -15.75
CA GLN A 211 4.19 -5.37 -16.61
C GLN A 211 5.53 -4.76 -16.21
N ILE A 212 5.78 -4.64 -14.90
CA ILE A 212 7.06 -4.16 -14.36
C ILE A 212 8.19 -5.10 -14.81
N TYR A 213 8.02 -6.41 -14.66
CA TYR A 213 8.98 -7.42 -15.12
C TYR A 213 9.29 -7.28 -16.62
N LYS A 214 8.26 -7.15 -17.45
CA LYS A 214 8.42 -6.94 -18.88
C LYS A 214 9.23 -5.67 -19.18
N ASN A 215 8.91 -4.56 -18.53
CA ASN A 215 9.64 -3.30 -18.71
C ASN A 215 11.12 -3.44 -18.31
N VAL A 216 11.40 -4.18 -17.23
CA VAL A 216 12.77 -4.48 -16.78
C VAL A 216 13.51 -5.30 -17.83
N CYS A 217 12.90 -6.36 -18.36
CA CYS A 217 13.50 -7.20 -19.39
C CYS A 217 13.81 -6.40 -20.67
N ASP A 218 12.88 -5.55 -21.10
CA ASP A 218 13.06 -4.68 -22.26
C ASP A 218 14.23 -3.68 -22.06
N LEU A 219 14.35 -3.10 -20.84
CA LEU A 219 15.42 -2.16 -20.51
C LEU A 219 16.81 -2.84 -20.45
N ILE A 220 16.86 -4.07 -19.97
CA ILE A 220 18.12 -4.82 -19.81
C ILE A 220 18.52 -5.48 -21.15
N GLY A 221 17.54 -5.85 -21.95
CA GLY A 221 17.73 -6.70 -23.15
C GLY A 221 17.92 -8.17 -22.76
N GLY A 222 17.24 -8.64 -21.71
CA GLY A 222 17.29 -10.00 -21.21
C GLY A 222 16.70 -10.17 -19.81
N GLU A 223 16.70 -11.39 -19.31
CA GLU A 223 16.07 -11.78 -18.04
C GLU A 223 17.09 -11.80 -16.89
N ALA A 224 17.40 -10.61 -16.36
CA ALA A 224 18.30 -10.48 -15.21
C ALA A 224 17.60 -10.73 -13.86
N PHE A 225 16.29 -10.53 -13.80
CA PHE A 225 15.43 -10.77 -12.64
C PHE A 225 14.40 -11.83 -12.96
N THR A 226 13.76 -12.37 -11.94
CA THR A 226 12.60 -13.27 -12.09
C THR A 226 11.29 -12.48 -11.97
N PRO A 227 10.15 -13.00 -12.44
CA PRO A 227 8.84 -12.39 -12.20
C PRO A 227 8.58 -12.11 -10.71
N SER A 228 8.95 -13.04 -9.82
CA SER A 228 8.78 -12.91 -8.36
C SER A 228 9.65 -11.81 -7.72
N ASP A 229 10.74 -11.41 -8.36
CA ASP A 229 11.50 -10.23 -7.90
C ASP A 229 10.71 -8.93 -8.08
N CYS A 230 9.75 -8.91 -9.01
CA CYS A 230 8.90 -7.76 -9.29
C CYS A 230 7.62 -7.73 -8.44
N ASP A 231 7.23 -8.80 -7.77
CA ASP A 231 6.03 -8.85 -6.92
C ASP A 231 5.98 -7.74 -5.86
N PRO A 232 7.06 -7.43 -5.12
CA PRO A 232 7.04 -6.33 -4.17
C PRO A 232 7.11 -4.94 -4.81
N MET A 233 7.30 -4.87 -6.14
CA MET A 233 7.37 -3.62 -6.89
C MET A 233 6.00 -3.20 -7.44
N GLY A 234 5.09 -4.16 -7.67
CA GLY A 234 3.69 -3.87 -8.02
C GLY A 234 2.90 -3.42 -6.80
N THR A 235 1.91 -2.57 -7.02
CA THR A 235 1.03 -2.09 -5.96
C THR A 235 -0.44 -2.12 -6.37
N ILE A 236 -1.31 -2.21 -5.38
CA ILE A 236 -2.74 -2.03 -5.54
C ILE A 236 -3.27 -1.08 -4.48
N THR A 237 -4.02 -0.07 -4.90
CA THR A 237 -4.67 0.89 -4.01
C THR A 237 -6.16 0.66 -3.99
N ILE A 238 -6.70 0.41 -2.82
CA ILE A 238 -8.10 0.12 -2.58
C ILE A 238 -8.67 1.16 -1.60
N LEU A 239 -9.80 1.73 -1.97
CA LEU A 239 -10.66 2.47 -1.05
C LEU A 239 -11.69 1.50 -0.48
N PHE A 240 -11.65 1.27 0.82
CA PHE A 240 -12.68 0.57 1.57
C PHE A 240 -13.72 1.58 2.08
N LYS A 241 -14.99 1.27 1.93
CA LYS A 241 -16.11 2.14 2.28
C LYS A 241 -16.92 1.54 3.44
N ASN A 242 -17.31 2.36 4.37
CA ASN A 242 -18.24 1.99 5.44
C ASN A 242 -17.86 0.72 6.22
N MET A 243 -16.57 0.57 6.56
CA MET A 243 -16.11 -0.50 7.43
C MET A 243 -16.22 -0.06 8.89
N SER A 244 -16.63 -0.96 9.80
CA SER A 244 -16.64 -0.64 11.25
C SER A 244 -15.22 -0.30 11.76
N ARG A 245 -15.13 0.51 12.81
CA ARG A 245 -13.83 0.73 13.48
C ARG A 245 -13.19 -0.57 13.96
N THR A 246 -13.98 -1.51 14.41
CA THR A 246 -13.50 -2.85 14.78
C THR A 246 -12.89 -3.58 13.57
N GLY A 247 -13.52 -3.49 12.39
CA GLY A 247 -13.01 -4.02 11.14
C GLY A 247 -11.71 -3.32 10.71
N THR A 248 -11.67 -1.97 10.81
CA THR A 248 -10.47 -1.21 10.43
C THR A 248 -9.25 -1.57 11.28
N HIS A 249 -9.44 -1.90 12.57
CA HIS A 249 -8.34 -2.34 13.45
C HIS A 249 -7.72 -3.67 13.01
N GLN A 250 -8.42 -4.50 12.26
CA GLN A 250 -7.87 -5.71 11.66
C GLN A 250 -7.17 -5.41 10.33
N LEU A 251 -7.72 -4.46 9.55
CA LEU A 251 -7.15 -4.04 8.28
C LEU A 251 -5.77 -3.38 8.46
N VAL A 252 -5.62 -2.47 9.43
CA VAL A 252 -4.36 -1.76 9.69
C VAL A 252 -3.21 -2.67 10.14
N ARG A 253 -3.50 -3.91 10.57
CA ARG A 253 -2.46 -4.88 10.96
C ARG A 253 -1.63 -5.40 9.78
N HIS A 254 -2.10 -5.22 8.56
CA HIS A 254 -1.38 -5.63 7.36
C HIS A 254 -0.17 -4.73 7.02
N ARG A 255 0.06 -3.64 7.76
CA ARG A 255 1.26 -2.78 7.72
C ARG A 255 1.63 -2.30 6.32
N ASN A 256 0.67 -1.80 5.61
CA ASN A 256 0.83 -1.16 4.30
C ASN A 256 0.59 0.34 4.42
N ALA A 257 0.66 1.08 3.31
CA ALA A 257 0.24 2.47 3.29
C ALA A 257 -1.26 2.57 3.61
N ILE A 258 -1.62 3.29 4.67
CA ILE A 258 -3.00 3.40 5.14
C ILE A 258 -3.33 4.84 5.49
N THR A 259 -4.38 5.35 4.87
CA THR A 259 -4.99 6.63 5.24
C THR A 259 -6.48 6.43 5.46
N GLN A 260 -6.94 6.70 6.65
CA GLN A 260 -8.35 6.58 7.01
C GLN A 260 -8.93 7.93 7.44
N GLU A 261 -10.23 8.08 7.30
CA GLU A 261 -10.97 9.23 7.78
C GLU A 261 -10.69 9.44 9.28
N SER A 262 -10.31 10.66 9.62
CA SER A 262 -9.85 11.01 10.96
C SER A 262 -10.99 11.49 11.85
N GLN A 263 -11.26 10.79 12.94
CA GLN A 263 -12.19 11.22 13.98
C GLN A 263 -11.73 12.47 14.76
N ARG A 264 -10.52 12.98 14.49
CA ARG A 264 -10.06 14.25 15.08
C ARG A 264 -10.57 15.46 14.31
N TYR A 265 -10.77 15.30 12.99
CA TYR A 265 -11.10 16.41 12.11
C TYR A 265 -12.52 16.32 11.56
N VAL A 266 -13.02 15.11 11.34
CA VAL A 266 -14.34 14.86 10.76
C VAL A 266 -15.38 14.76 11.86
N ASP A 267 -16.57 15.29 11.62
CA ASP A 267 -17.72 15.20 12.50
C ASP A 267 -18.46 13.87 12.31
N TYR A 268 -18.63 13.15 13.40
CA TYR A 268 -19.31 11.85 13.44
C TYR A 268 -20.73 11.92 14.04
N SER A 269 -21.29 13.13 14.16
CA SER A 269 -22.64 13.33 14.68
C SER A 269 -23.74 12.57 13.90
N ASN A 270 -23.51 12.34 12.60
CA ASN A 270 -24.40 11.61 11.72
C ASN A 270 -23.71 10.37 11.14
N ALA A 271 -22.85 9.72 11.92
CA ALA A 271 -22.17 8.52 11.46
C ALA A 271 -23.14 7.33 11.35
N ALA A 272 -22.96 6.51 10.33
CA ALA A 272 -23.63 5.22 10.24
C ALA A 272 -23.01 4.21 11.21
N PHE A 273 -23.78 3.19 11.56
CA PHE A 273 -23.33 2.07 12.37
C PHE A 273 -23.40 0.78 11.59
N ILE A 274 -22.39 -0.03 11.75
CA ILE A 274 -22.31 -1.33 11.10
C ILE A 274 -22.82 -2.39 12.06
N ASP A 275 -23.90 -3.05 11.70
CA ASP A 275 -24.37 -4.21 12.46
C ASP A 275 -23.49 -5.44 12.10
N PRO A 276 -22.68 -5.94 13.06
CA PRO A 276 -21.81 -7.08 12.79
C PRO A 276 -22.58 -8.37 12.52
N VAL A 277 -23.85 -8.44 12.92
CA VAL A 277 -24.73 -9.59 12.71
C VAL A 277 -25.05 -9.79 11.22
N LYS A 278 -25.14 -8.70 10.45
CA LYS A 278 -25.41 -8.75 9.00
C LYS A 278 -24.40 -9.59 8.21
N PHE A 279 -23.18 -9.75 8.74
CA PHE A 279 -22.15 -10.59 8.11
C PHE A 279 -22.24 -12.08 8.48
N LYS A 280 -23.21 -12.48 9.33
CA LYS A 280 -23.44 -13.87 9.77
C LYS A 280 -24.93 -14.20 9.86
N PRO A 281 -25.69 -14.01 8.77
CA PRO A 281 -27.15 -14.22 8.80
C PRO A 281 -27.53 -15.65 9.13
N ASP A 282 -26.68 -16.63 8.81
CA ASP A 282 -26.92 -18.06 9.12
C ASP A 282 -26.79 -18.36 10.62
N LYS A 283 -26.12 -17.48 11.39
CA LYS A 283 -25.85 -17.70 12.81
C LYS A 283 -26.66 -16.81 13.73
N TYR A 284 -27.01 -15.63 13.26
CA TYR A 284 -27.70 -14.62 14.07
C TYR A 284 -28.91 -14.08 13.32
N GLU A 285 -29.97 -13.78 14.06
CA GLU A 285 -31.13 -13.08 13.54
C GLU A 285 -30.77 -11.61 13.28
N VAL A 286 -30.95 -11.18 12.03
CA VAL A 286 -30.74 -9.78 11.63
C VAL A 286 -31.85 -8.93 12.22
N ASP A 287 -31.52 -7.71 12.66
CA ASP A 287 -32.44 -6.75 13.30
C ASP A 287 -33.04 -7.23 14.63
N LYS A 288 -32.44 -8.24 15.26
CA LYS A 288 -32.82 -8.69 16.58
C LYS A 288 -32.67 -7.58 17.60
N LYS A 289 -33.70 -7.38 18.44
CA LYS A 289 -33.61 -6.47 19.57
C LYS A 289 -32.95 -7.16 20.77
N TYR A 290 -31.95 -6.48 21.31
CA TYR A 290 -31.21 -6.90 22.49
C TYR A 290 -31.69 -6.10 23.68
N THR A 291 -31.86 -6.76 24.86
CA THR A 291 -32.17 -6.10 26.08
C THR A 291 -30.92 -5.47 26.71
N VAL A 292 -30.97 -4.18 26.96
CA VAL A 292 -29.91 -3.39 27.57
C VAL A 292 -30.41 -2.84 28.90
N HIS A 293 -29.66 -3.05 29.97
CA HIS A 293 -29.98 -2.52 31.30
C HIS A 293 -29.13 -1.27 31.57
N PHE A 294 -29.76 -0.14 31.80
CA PHE A 294 -29.09 1.11 32.11
C PHE A 294 -29.84 1.89 33.21
N GLY A 295 -29.15 2.31 34.24
CA GLY A 295 -29.73 3.09 35.34
C GLY A 295 -30.89 2.40 36.08
N GLY A 296 -30.92 1.06 36.10
CA GLY A 296 -31.99 0.27 36.69
C GLY A 296 -33.24 0.12 35.80
N GLN A 297 -33.20 0.61 34.59
CA GLN A 297 -34.27 0.46 33.60
C GLN A 297 -33.82 -0.52 32.49
N GLU A 298 -34.82 -1.15 31.87
CA GLU A 298 -34.64 -2.07 30.75
C GLU A 298 -35.06 -1.40 29.44
N PHE A 299 -34.20 -1.50 28.43
CA PHE A 299 -34.41 -0.97 27.09
C PHE A 299 -34.20 -2.08 26.07
N GLN A 300 -34.89 -1.99 24.94
CA GLN A 300 -34.71 -2.92 23.82
C GLN A 300 -34.29 -2.15 22.57
N PHE A 301 -33.12 -2.50 22.06
CA PHE A 301 -32.55 -1.88 20.87
C PHE A 301 -32.04 -2.94 19.88
N THR A 302 -32.12 -2.63 18.59
CA THR A 302 -31.24 -3.24 17.59
C THR A 302 -29.82 -2.72 17.80
N SER A 303 -28.83 -3.36 17.19
CA SER A 303 -27.45 -2.87 17.22
C SER A 303 -27.31 -1.44 16.63
N GLU A 304 -28.09 -1.14 15.62
CA GLU A 304 -28.13 0.16 14.94
C GLU A 304 -28.78 1.24 15.83
N GLU A 305 -29.99 0.98 16.37
CA GLU A 305 -30.70 1.87 17.30
C GLU A 305 -29.81 2.21 18.51
N LEU A 306 -29.13 1.23 19.11
CA LEU A 306 -28.20 1.47 20.21
C LEU A 306 -27.02 2.35 19.79
N GLY A 307 -26.47 2.13 18.60
CA GLY A 307 -25.40 2.95 18.04
C GLY A 307 -25.84 4.41 17.88
N GLU A 308 -27.03 4.65 17.37
CA GLU A 308 -27.60 6.00 17.23
C GLU A 308 -27.76 6.70 18.58
N GLU A 309 -28.25 6.01 19.61
CA GLU A 309 -28.36 6.57 20.96
C GLU A 309 -26.99 6.94 21.56
N ILE A 310 -25.97 6.12 21.31
CA ILE A 310 -24.60 6.44 21.74
C ILE A 310 -24.05 7.65 20.97
N CYS A 311 -24.41 7.81 19.70
CA CYS A 311 -24.01 8.99 18.92
C CYS A 311 -24.61 10.30 19.46
N LYS A 312 -25.79 10.27 20.05
CA LYS A 312 -26.37 11.44 20.75
C LYS A 312 -25.47 11.88 21.90
N ILE A 313 -24.86 10.93 22.62
CA ILE A 313 -23.88 11.24 23.68
C ILE A 313 -22.68 12.01 23.07
N TYR A 314 -22.17 11.56 21.92
CA TYR A 314 -21.08 12.26 21.22
C TYR A 314 -21.49 13.68 20.81
N GLN A 315 -22.71 13.88 20.28
CA GLN A 315 -23.26 15.19 19.94
C GLN A 315 -23.37 16.10 21.18
N ASP A 316 -23.88 15.56 22.28
CA ASP A 316 -24.01 16.30 23.54
C ASP A 316 -22.65 16.75 24.09
N MET A 317 -21.62 15.90 23.98
CA MET A 317 -20.26 16.26 24.38
C MET A 317 -19.69 17.38 23.52
N LEU A 318 -19.92 17.35 22.21
CA LEU A 318 -19.54 18.44 21.31
C LEU A 318 -20.30 19.74 21.66
N GLY A 319 -21.63 19.63 21.95
CA GLY A 319 -22.47 20.75 22.37
C GLY A 319 -22.01 21.40 23.68
N GLN A 320 -21.35 20.63 24.55
CA GLN A 320 -20.76 21.09 25.81
C GLN A 320 -19.33 21.62 25.63
N GLY A 321 -18.82 21.67 24.40
CA GLY A 321 -17.54 22.28 24.07
C GLY A 321 -16.34 21.32 24.05
N LEU A 322 -16.54 19.98 24.16
CA LEU A 322 -15.45 19.04 23.93
C LEU A 322 -14.99 19.10 22.47
N MET A 323 -13.68 19.00 22.27
CA MET A 323 -13.13 18.88 20.92
C MET A 323 -13.46 17.50 20.33
N LYS A 324 -13.56 17.41 19.00
CA LYS A 324 -13.83 16.15 18.29
C LYS A 324 -12.86 15.03 18.70
N GLU A 325 -11.58 15.38 18.91
CA GLU A 325 -10.53 14.43 19.28
C GLU A 325 -10.74 13.81 20.69
N ASP A 326 -11.49 14.48 21.55
CA ASP A 326 -11.84 13.99 22.89
C ASP A 326 -13.20 13.31 22.89
N ALA A 327 -14.21 13.93 22.27
CA ALA A 327 -15.58 13.40 22.17
C ALA A 327 -15.64 12.03 21.48
N ARG A 328 -14.75 11.76 20.52
CA ARG A 328 -14.66 10.45 19.82
C ARG A 328 -14.44 9.26 20.77
N ALA A 329 -13.98 9.49 22.00
CA ALA A 329 -13.82 8.42 22.99
C ALA A 329 -15.16 7.75 23.36
N PHE A 330 -16.28 8.44 23.11
CA PHE A 330 -17.64 7.93 23.34
C PHE A 330 -18.24 7.21 22.12
N LEU A 331 -17.57 7.21 20.97
CA LEU A 331 -18.05 6.49 19.79
C LEU A 331 -17.83 4.98 19.94
N PRO A 332 -18.84 4.15 19.62
CA PRO A 332 -18.72 2.71 19.73
C PRO A 332 -17.86 2.10 18.63
N GLY A 333 -17.38 0.87 18.86
CA GLY A 333 -16.51 0.17 17.91
C GLY A 333 -17.16 -0.19 16.56
N ASN A 334 -18.49 -0.20 16.50
CA ASN A 334 -19.25 -0.46 15.27
C ASN A 334 -19.58 0.80 14.47
N VAL A 335 -19.12 1.99 14.91
CA VAL A 335 -19.24 3.21 14.10
C VAL A 335 -18.50 3.02 12.76
N ALA A 336 -19.15 3.39 11.67
CA ALA A 336 -18.57 3.27 10.35
C ALA A 336 -17.42 4.26 10.13
N CYS A 337 -16.30 3.77 9.63
CA CYS A 337 -15.29 4.56 8.97
C CYS A 337 -15.68 4.64 7.49
N ARG A 338 -16.09 5.82 7.03
CA ARG A 338 -16.67 5.98 5.69
C ARG A 338 -15.67 5.70 4.58
N LYS A 339 -14.41 6.01 4.81
CA LYS A 339 -13.35 5.92 3.80
C LYS A 339 -12.03 5.49 4.41
N ILE A 340 -11.40 4.46 3.83
CA ILE A 340 -10.05 4.03 4.15
C ILE A 340 -9.32 3.72 2.84
N TYR A 341 -8.28 4.49 2.54
CA TYR A 341 -7.35 4.18 1.47
C TYR A 341 -6.27 3.26 1.99
N MET A 342 -6.02 2.17 1.28
CA MET A 342 -4.93 1.25 1.57
C MET A 342 -4.21 0.88 0.29
N THR A 343 -2.89 1.07 0.27
CA THR A 343 -2.03 0.64 -0.84
C THR A 343 -1.17 -0.51 -0.38
N PHE A 344 -1.38 -1.66 -0.99
CA PHE A 344 -0.61 -2.87 -0.77
C PHE A 344 0.48 -2.98 -1.82
N THR A 345 1.64 -3.57 -1.48
CA THR A 345 2.43 -4.24 -2.49
C THR A 345 1.70 -5.51 -2.93
N TYR A 346 1.93 -5.98 -4.16
CA TYR A 346 1.28 -7.18 -4.67
C TYR A 346 1.50 -8.40 -3.73
N SER A 347 2.72 -8.60 -3.28
CA SER A 347 3.04 -9.68 -2.35
C SER A 347 2.31 -9.58 -0.99
N ASN A 348 2.09 -8.36 -0.47
CA ASN A 348 1.31 -8.15 0.74
C ASN A 348 -0.19 -8.27 0.50
N TYR A 349 -0.65 -7.94 -0.70
CA TYR A 349 -2.02 -8.13 -1.11
C TYR A 349 -2.40 -9.61 -1.15
N MET A 350 -1.54 -10.44 -1.74
CA MET A 350 -1.74 -11.89 -1.72
C MET A 350 -1.84 -12.44 -0.30
N LYS A 351 -0.97 -12.02 0.61
CA LYS A 351 -1.05 -12.40 2.04
C LYS A 351 -2.32 -11.88 2.72
N PHE A 352 -2.80 -10.70 2.33
CA PHE A 352 -4.07 -10.19 2.84
C PHE A 352 -5.23 -11.09 2.42
N LEU A 353 -5.31 -11.47 1.15
CA LEU A 353 -6.35 -12.36 0.63
C LEU A 353 -6.30 -13.74 1.31
N GLU A 354 -5.10 -14.34 1.38
CA GLU A 354 -4.87 -15.64 2.05
C GLU A 354 -5.38 -15.64 3.50
N LEU A 355 -5.06 -14.61 4.26
CA LEU A 355 -5.43 -14.52 5.67
C LEU A 355 -6.88 -14.11 5.89
N ARG A 356 -7.47 -13.30 5.01
CA ARG A 356 -8.79 -12.68 5.25
C ARG A 356 -9.92 -13.30 4.46
N CYS A 357 -9.67 -13.98 3.36
CA CYS A 357 -10.67 -14.82 2.71
C CYS A 357 -10.92 -16.12 3.49
N HIS A 358 -9.97 -16.54 4.33
CA HIS A 358 -10.07 -17.79 5.09
C HIS A 358 -11.31 -17.79 6.01
N PRO A 359 -12.04 -18.92 6.15
CA PRO A 359 -13.26 -19.04 6.97
C PRO A 359 -13.08 -18.64 8.46
N ALA A 360 -11.88 -18.81 9.02
CA ALA A 360 -11.57 -18.41 10.39
C ALA A 360 -11.44 -16.88 10.59
N ALA A 361 -11.37 -16.08 9.51
CA ALA A 361 -11.36 -14.64 9.61
C ALA A 361 -12.71 -14.11 10.11
N GLN A 362 -12.67 -12.98 10.83
CA GLN A 362 -13.89 -12.31 11.28
C GLN A 362 -14.75 -11.93 10.06
N ALA A 363 -16.05 -12.17 10.15
CA ALA A 363 -16.96 -12.18 9.00
C ALA A 363 -16.98 -10.85 8.22
N GLU A 364 -16.90 -9.71 8.91
CA GLU A 364 -16.85 -8.40 8.26
C GLU A 364 -15.63 -8.26 7.33
N ILE A 365 -14.41 -8.38 7.89
CA ILE A 365 -13.19 -8.23 7.08
C ILE A 365 -13.08 -9.32 6.00
N ARG A 366 -13.61 -10.52 6.26
CA ARG A 366 -13.69 -11.59 5.27
C ARG A 366 -14.57 -11.20 4.09
N SER A 367 -15.74 -10.60 4.33
CA SER A 367 -16.61 -10.11 3.27
C SER A 367 -15.89 -9.10 2.37
N PHE A 368 -15.21 -8.12 2.95
CA PHE A 368 -14.42 -7.15 2.19
C PHE A 368 -13.27 -7.80 1.40
N ALA A 369 -12.60 -8.79 1.99
CA ALA A 369 -11.49 -9.47 1.34
C ALA A 369 -11.96 -10.34 0.15
N ILE A 370 -13.13 -10.96 0.25
CA ILE A 370 -13.74 -11.71 -0.84
C ILE A 370 -14.08 -10.76 -1.98
N ASP A 371 -14.72 -9.62 -1.70
CA ASP A 371 -15.03 -8.62 -2.73
C ASP A 371 -13.75 -8.09 -3.40
N CYS A 372 -12.69 -7.85 -2.62
CA CYS A 372 -11.37 -7.48 -3.16
C CYS A 372 -10.81 -8.55 -4.10
N ARG A 373 -10.85 -9.83 -3.70
CA ARG A 373 -10.39 -10.97 -4.51
C ARG A 373 -11.15 -11.01 -5.84
N ASP A 374 -12.47 -10.98 -5.76
CA ASP A 374 -13.34 -11.14 -6.92
C ASP A 374 -13.18 -9.96 -7.88
N ALA A 375 -13.11 -8.74 -7.37
CA ALA A 375 -12.87 -7.54 -8.18
C ALA A 375 -11.48 -7.51 -8.84
N THR A 376 -10.47 -8.16 -8.25
CA THR A 376 -9.10 -8.12 -8.79
C THR A 376 -8.77 -9.29 -9.69
N THR A 377 -9.56 -10.35 -9.69
CA THR A 377 -9.38 -11.52 -10.58
C THR A 377 -9.43 -11.10 -12.05
N ASP A 378 -10.30 -10.17 -12.42
CA ASP A 378 -10.38 -9.64 -13.79
C ASP A 378 -9.20 -8.69 -14.13
N ILE A 379 -8.66 -8.00 -13.11
CA ILE A 379 -7.54 -7.05 -13.28
C ILE A 379 -6.21 -7.80 -13.38
N PHE A 380 -6.05 -8.85 -12.58
CA PHE A 380 -4.87 -9.71 -12.52
C PHE A 380 -5.28 -11.14 -12.83
N VAL A 381 -5.35 -11.51 -14.10
CA VAL A 381 -5.73 -12.87 -14.53
C VAL A 381 -4.88 -13.94 -13.85
N GLN A 382 -3.60 -13.67 -13.61
CA GLN A 382 -2.71 -14.58 -12.90
C GLN A 382 -2.99 -14.69 -11.38
N LEU A 383 -3.76 -13.75 -10.80
CA LEU A 383 -4.10 -13.77 -9.37
C LEU A 383 -4.97 -14.98 -9.02
N ALA A 384 -5.89 -15.35 -9.91
CA ALA A 384 -6.76 -16.50 -9.72
C ALA A 384 -5.95 -17.81 -9.63
N ASP A 385 -5.04 -18.02 -10.58
CA ASP A 385 -4.21 -19.23 -10.63
C ASP A 385 -3.28 -19.34 -9.42
N GLU A 386 -2.65 -18.22 -9.02
CA GLU A 386 -1.77 -18.19 -7.86
C GLU A 386 -2.53 -18.36 -6.54
N PHE A 387 -3.73 -17.80 -6.43
CA PHE A 387 -4.54 -17.92 -5.22
C PHE A 387 -5.05 -19.36 -5.06
N GLU A 388 -5.57 -19.96 -6.12
CA GLU A 388 -6.01 -21.36 -6.14
C GLU A 388 -4.86 -22.33 -5.82
N ALA A 389 -3.67 -22.10 -6.38
CA ALA A 389 -2.50 -22.91 -6.08
C ALA A 389 -2.08 -22.82 -4.60
N ARG A 390 -2.21 -21.62 -3.99
CA ARG A 390 -1.91 -21.42 -2.57
C ARG A 390 -2.97 -22.00 -1.65
N GLU A 391 -4.25 -21.88 -1.98
CA GLU A 391 -5.32 -22.53 -1.21
C GLU A 391 -5.16 -24.04 -1.22
N ASN A 392 -4.90 -24.64 -2.39
CA ASN A 392 -4.66 -26.08 -2.51
C ASN A 392 -3.45 -26.53 -1.68
N ALA A 393 -2.35 -25.77 -1.68
CA ALA A 393 -1.18 -26.07 -0.87
C ALA A 393 -1.45 -25.97 0.65
N VAL A 394 -2.29 -25.02 1.07
CA VAL A 394 -2.70 -24.88 2.48
C VAL A 394 -3.61 -26.03 2.89
N ASP A 395 -4.54 -26.42 2.03
CA ASP A 395 -5.44 -27.56 2.29
C ASP A 395 -4.65 -28.87 2.37
N GLU A 396 -3.67 -29.10 1.51
CA GLU A 396 -2.75 -30.24 1.61
C GLU A 396 -1.99 -30.27 2.94
N ILE A 397 -1.45 -29.13 3.38
CA ILE A 397 -0.74 -29.02 4.66
C ILE A 397 -1.68 -29.25 5.85
N LEU A 398 -2.94 -28.81 5.78
CA LEU A 398 -3.93 -29.03 6.82
C LEU A 398 -4.34 -30.48 6.90
N VAL A 399 -4.53 -31.14 5.76
CA VAL A 399 -4.82 -32.58 5.67
C VAL A 399 -3.67 -33.39 6.26
N ASP A 400 -2.41 -33.07 5.92
CA ASP A 400 -1.23 -33.70 6.50
C ASP A 400 -1.14 -33.50 8.02
N LYS A 401 -1.45 -32.31 8.53
CA LYS A 401 -1.49 -32.04 9.95
C LYS A 401 -2.59 -32.80 10.68
N GLU A 402 -3.77 -32.93 10.09
CA GLU A 402 -4.85 -33.73 10.65
C GLU A 402 -4.53 -35.21 10.66
N VAL A 403 -3.87 -35.70 9.63
CA VAL A 403 -3.41 -37.12 9.55
C VAL A 403 -2.35 -37.35 10.62
N LEU A 404 -1.34 -36.47 10.72
CA LEU A 404 -0.30 -36.54 11.76
C LEU A 404 -0.88 -36.42 13.17
N LEU A 405 -1.87 -35.55 13.40
CA LEU A 405 -2.52 -35.41 14.70
C LEU A 405 -3.30 -36.69 15.08
N LYS A 406 -4.01 -37.29 14.12
CA LYS A 406 -4.70 -38.58 14.31
C LYS A 406 -3.73 -39.72 14.58
N GLU A 407 -2.56 -39.76 13.94
CA GLU A 407 -1.50 -40.72 14.21
C GLU A 407 -0.85 -40.52 15.59
N VAL A 408 -0.59 -39.26 16.00
CA VAL A 408 -0.08 -38.95 17.34
C VAL A 408 -1.07 -39.37 18.42
N ILE A 409 -2.34 -39.04 18.29
CA ILE A 409 -3.39 -39.44 19.25
C ILE A 409 -3.53 -40.97 19.31
N LYS A 410 -3.41 -41.64 18.16
CA LYS A 410 -3.50 -43.11 18.10
C LYS A 410 -2.31 -43.80 18.78
N ASN A 411 -1.14 -43.18 18.78
CA ASN A 411 0.09 -43.75 19.32
C ASN A 411 0.41 -43.29 20.76
N ASP A 412 -0.37 -42.36 21.32
CA ASP A 412 -0.18 -41.89 22.69
C ASP A 412 -1.37 -42.28 23.59
N PRO A 413 -1.17 -43.29 24.48
CA PRO A 413 -2.24 -43.77 25.36
C PRO A 413 -2.81 -42.72 26.32
N GLU A 414 -2.02 -41.67 26.69
CA GLU A 414 -2.45 -40.60 27.60
C GLU A 414 -3.40 -39.61 26.92
N LEU A 415 -3.41 -39.53 25.59
CA LEU A 415 -4.29 -38.65 24.81
C LEU A 415 -5.62 -39.35 24.38
N GLN A 416 -5.78 -40.64 24.70
CA GLN A 416 -6.98 -41.40 24.37
C GLN A 416 -8.08 -41.38 25.42
N GLU A 417 -7.82 -40.84 26.64
CA GLU A 417 -8.78 -40.81 27.72
C GLU A 417 -9.08 -39.36 28.18
N GLU A 418 -10.04 -38.69 27.51
CA GLU A 418 -10.96 -37.79 28.18
C GLU A 418 -12.38 -38.14 27.77
N PRO A 419 -13.21 -38.67 28.70
CA PRO A 419 -14.63 -38.81 28.45
C PRO A 419 -15.31 -37.46 28.47
N ALA A 420 -16.12 -37.21 27.42
CA ALA A 420 -17.06 -36.08 27.42
C ALA A 420 -17.83 -36.04 28.74
N LYS A 421 -17.63 -34.99 29.53
CA LYS A 421 -18.55 -34.63 30.62
C LYS A 421 -19.70 -33.88 30.00
N GLU A 422 -20.90 -34.42 30.29
CA GLU A 422 -22.22 -33.91 30.00
C GLU A 422 -22.42 -32.43 30.41
#